data_60079838c9c9b548393fb2bcc2f2dad8
#
_entry.id   60079838c9c9b548393fb2bcc2f2dad8
#
_cell.length_a   1.000
_cell.length_b   1.000
_cell.length_c   1.000
_cell.angle_alpha   90.00
_cell.angle_beta   90.00
_cell.angle_gamma   90.00
#
_symmetry.space_group_name_H-M   'P 1'
#
loop_
_entity.id
_entity.type
_entity.pdbx_description
1 polymer ?
#
loop_
_entity_poly.entity_id
_entity_poly.type
_entity_poly.pdbx_seq_one_letter_code
_entity_poly.pdbx_strand_id
1 'polypeptide(L)'
;MRDEILGAPIHDVDIAVDLPDGGVKFAIWLLRHKYLVEMPVLFRKFGTAKLRLRKFPEEEIEVVQTRAEKYTDKTSRCPEVVNGTIEEDCFRRDFTVNTLYRSIKTGEILDMTGRGIHDIREGVIRTPLDPYETFDDDPVRILRCLRFAARFGWKIDDATMEALKASVDRLAIVSRERWSAEFRKMLFGRNVRDALGVLAEIGGLKYMNQLMRELSETVPEPGDKSLLEMGIDAVCKLEEEGVEDETQRLAAFFGNVGMLRTAVRDKSGTMRYPRHEHIGGLMAGKLLKHMGMDKELAEDVKDIIQGRGEVRRKKEKQARRKAHIEHQERQQAERSERRRERAARHRAMIDEHRKRAALRRKSKQTKEGE
;
A
#
# COMPACT_ATOMS: atom_id res chain seq x y z
N MET A 1 14.68 -2.73 -8.89
CA MET A 1 15.79 -3.67 -9.24
C MET A 1 15.41 -5.14 -8.98
N ARG A 2 15.09 -5.54 -7.73
CA ARG A 2 14.70 -6.93 -7.43
C ARG A 2 13.59 -7.45 -8.35
N ASP A 3 12.47 -6.74 -8.47
CA ASP A 3 11.32 -7.15 -9.26
C ASP A 3 11.67 -7.23 -10.77
N GLU A 4 12.58 -6.38 -11.24
CA GLU A 4 13.12 -6.46 -12.61
C GLU A 4 13.95 -7.75 -12.84
N ILE A 5 14.81 -8.11 -11.89
CA ILE A 5 15.62 -9.36 -11.98
C ILE A 5 14.71 -10.60 -11.96
N LEU A 6 13.59 -10.53 -11.24
CA LEU A 6 12.57 -11.59 -11.18
C LEU A 6 11.63 -11.61 -12.40
N GLY A 7 11.72 -10.63 -13.31
CA GLY A 7 10.78 -10.48 -14.42
C GLY A 7 9.36 -10.14 -13.97
N ALA A 8 9.21 -9.60 -12.76
CA ALA A 8 7.92 -9.18 -12.20
C ALA A 8 7.56 -7.74 -12.63
N PRO A 9 6.27 -7.37 -12.65
CA PRO A 9 5.85 -6.00 -12.94
C PRO A 9 6.51 -5.00 -12.00
N ILE A 10 6.99 -3.88 -12.57
CA ILE A 10 7.56 -2.77 -11.80
C ILE A 10 6.44 -1.78 -11.52
N HIS A 11 6.19 -1.50 -10.26
CA HIS A 11 5.13 -0.59 -9.84
C HIS A 11 5.64 0.78 -9.40
N ASP A 12 6.86 0.83 -8.85
CA ASP A 12 7.45 2.04 -8.30
C ASP A 12 8.85 2.28 -8.88
N VAL A 13 9.18 3.55 -9.14
CA VAL A 13 10.51 3.96 -9.59
C VAL A 13 11.09 4.92 -8.56
N ASP A 14 12.11 4.43 -7.85
CA ASP A 14 12.86 5.21 -6.87
C ASP A 14 14.21 5.60 -7.45
N ILE A 15 14.56 6.89 -7.42
CA ILE A 15 15.83 7.42 -7.88
C ILE A 15 16.62 7.91 -6.67
N ALA A 16 17.79 7.31 -6.42
CA ALA A 16 18.70 7.79 -5.40
C ALA A 16 19.71 8.78 -6.00
N VAL A 17 19.92 9.90 -5.33
CA VAL A 17 20.88 10.94 -5.71
C VAL A 17 21.91 11.06 -4.61
N ASP A 18 23.16 10.73 -4.95
CA ASP A 18 24.29 10.72 -4.03
C ASP A 18 24.85 12.13 -3.78
N LEU A 19 24.03 12.96 -3.17
CA LEU A 19 24.33 14.34 -2.79
C LEU A 19 23.47 14.77 -1.59
N PRO A 20 23.97 15.64 -0.71
CA PRO A 20 23.15 16.28 0.33
C PRO A 20 21.94 16.99 -0.27
N ASP A 21 20.74 16.74 0.25
CA ASP A 21 19.46 17.21 -0.32
C ASP A 21 19.22 16.78 -1.77
N GLY A 22 19.86 15.67 -2.21
CA GLY A 22 19.93 15.27 -3.61
C GLY A 22 18.56 15.17 -4.27
N GLY A 23 17.58 14.55 -3.62
CA GLY A 23 16.23 14.42 -4.16
C GLY A 23 15.56 15.77 -4.39
N VAL A 24 15.69 16.68 -3.42
CA VAL A 24 15.13 18.05 -3.52
C VAL A 24 15.84 18.85 -4.61
N LYS A 25 17.17 18.82 -4.63
CA LYS A 25 17.99 19.55 -5.63
C LYS A 25 17.68 19.07 -7.04
N PHE A 26 17.59 17.76 -7.24
CA PHE A 26 17.31 17.18 -8.55
C PHE A 26 15.87 17.51 -9.01
N ALA A 27 14.89 17.42 -8.12
CA ALA A 27 13.51 17.82 -8.44
C ALA A 27 13.39 19.28 -8.85
N ILE A 28 14.10 20.19 -8.14
CA ILE A 28 14.14 21.61 -8.49
C ILE A 28 14.83 21.84 -9.84
N TRP A 29 15.90 21.08 -10.13
CA TRP A 29 16.58 21.16 -11.41
C TRP A 29 15.64 20.73 -12.56
N LEU A 30 14.94 19.59 -12.42
CA LEU A 30 13.95 19.13 -13.40
C LEU A 30 12.83 20.14 -13.63
N LEU A 31 12.34 20.77 -12.55
CA LEU A 31 11.32 21.82 -12.65
C LEU A 31 11.80 23.02 -13.47
N ARG A 32 13.00 23.53 -13.16
CA ARG A 32 13.61 24.67 -13.88
C ARG A 32 13.81 24.39 -15.37
N HIS A 33 14.09 23.15 -15.73
CA HIS A 33 14.26 22.72 -17.11
C HIS A 33 12.95 22.25 -17.77
N LYS A 34 11.80 22.45 -17.11
CA LYS A 34 10.46 22.17 -17.64
C LYS A 34 10.20 20.68 -17.96
N TYR A 35 10.88 19.77 -17.27
CA TYR A 35 10.66 18.33 -17.42
C TYR A 35 9.45 17.81 -16.65
N LEU A 36 8.91 18.57 -15.68
CA LEU A 36 7.81 18.14 -14.82
C LEU A 36 6.45 18.57 -15.37
N VAL A 37 5.42 17.76 -15.08
CA VAL A 37 4.01 18.06 -15.39
C VAL A 37 3.51 19.17 -14.48
N GLU A 38 3.87 19.10 -13.19
CA GLU A 38 3.40 19.94 -12.09
C GLU A 38 4.53 20.24 -11.11
N MET A 39 4.24 21.02 -10.07
CA MET A 39 5.19 21.30 -8.99
C MET A 39 5.48 20.00 -8.21
N PRO A 40 6.77 19.66 -7.96
CA PRO A 40 7.12 18.50 -7.16
C PRO A 40 6.73 18.70 -5.69
N VAL A 41 6.36 17.61 -5.01
CA VAL A 41 6.17 17.61 -3.56
C VAL A 41 7.54 17.41 -2.90
N LEU A 42 7.98 18.37 -2.09
CA LEU A 42 9.31 18.39 -1.48
C LEU A 42 9.25 18.03 0.00
N PHE A 43 9.95 16.98 0.40
CA PHE A 43 10.14 16.56 1.79
C PHE A 43 11.55 16.95 2.26
N ARG A 44 11.77 18.24 2.49
CA ARG A 44 13.09 18.83 2.77
C ARG A 44 13.82 18.19 3.94
N LYS A 45 13.10 17.82 5.02
CA LYS A 45 13.67 17.17 6.21
C LYS A 45 14.37 15.83 5.85
N PHE A 46 13.94 15.19 4.79
CA PHE A 46 14.41 13.87 4.38
C PHE A 46 15.24 13.89 3.08
N GLY A 47 15.46 15.08 2.50
CA GLY A 47 16.12 15.19 1.20
C GLY A 47 15.40 14.50 0.05
N THR A 48 14.10 14.29 0.18
CA THR A 48 13.25 13.51 -0.75
C THR A 48 12.29 14.41 -1.51
N ALA A 49 11.93 14.02 -2.73
CA ALA A 49 10.88 14.66 -3.52
C ALA A 49 10.05 13.61 -4.26
N LYS A 50 8.76 13.91 -4.46
CA LYS A 50 7.88 13.18 -5.38
C LYS A 50 7.56 14.05 -6.57
N LEU A 51 7.59 13.47 -7.76
CA LEU A 51 7.42 14.20 -9.01
C LEU A 51 6.82 13.34 -10.11
N ARG A 52 6.32 14.01 -11.16
CA ARG A 52 5.85 13.36 -12.39
C ARG A 52 6.51 14.00 -13.61
N LEU A 53 7.08 13.17 -14.46
CA LEU A 53 7.75 13.62 -15.67
C LEU A 53 6.74 13.83 -16.80
N ARG A 54 6.93 14.87 -17.61
CA ARG A 54 6.08 15.13 -18.80
C ARG A 54 6.05 13.97 -19.80
N LYS A 55 7.14 13.21 -19.88
CA LYS A 55 7.25 12.05 -20.76
C LYS A 55 6.43 10.86 -20.22
N PHE A 56 6.23 10.80 -18.91
CA PHE A 56 5.51 9.73 -18.20
C PHE A 56 4.57 10.35 -17.15
N PRO A 57 3.48 11.00 -17.59
CA PRO A 57 2.63 11.82 -16.69
C PRO A 57 1.83 11.02 -15.68
N GLU A 58 1.59 9.73 -15.95
CA GLU A 58 0.84 8.85 -15.07
C GLU A 58 1.72 8.23 -13.97
N GLU A 59 3.06 8.28 -14.14
CA GLU A 59 4.02 7.64 -13.24
C GLU A 59 4.47 8.62 -12.16
N GLU A 60 4.25 8.28 -10.88
CA GLU A 60 4.84 8.98 -9.76
C GLU A 60 6.24 8.43 -9.50
N ILE A 61 7.24 9.32 -9.50
CA ILE A 61 8.64 8.98 -9.26
C ILE A 61 9.04 9.57 -7.90
N GLU A 62 9.61 8.74 -7.04
CA GLU A 62 10.22 9.20 -5.81
C GLU A 62 11.74 9.42 -6.03
N VAL A 63 12.23 10.59 -5.64
CA VAL A 63 13.65 10.91 -5.73
C VAL A 63 14.18 11.20 -4.33
N VAL A 64 15.14 10.40 -3.89
CA VAL A 64 15.68 10.43 -2.53
C VAL A 64 17.16 10.80 -2.53
N GLN A 65 17.65 11.41 -1.45
CA GLN A 65 19.09 11.43 -1.21
C GLN A 65 19.55 10.08 -0.67
N THR A 66 20.80 9.70 -0.94
CA THR A 66 21.46 8.62 -0.20
C THR A 66 21.64 9.04 1.25
N ARG A 67 21.42 8.14 2.18
CA ARG A 67 21.41 8.48 3.60
C ARG A 67 22.08 7.40 4.44
N ALA A 68 22.74 7.84 5.50
CA ALA A 68 23.13 7.02 6.63
C ALA A 68 22.15 7.30 7.80
N GLU A 69 21.96 6.32 8.65
CA GLU A 69 21.11 6.39 9.84
C GLU A 69 21.99 6.32 11.09
N LYS A 70 21.84 7.29 11.98
CA LYS A 70 22.50 7.27 13.30
C LYS A 70 21.45 7.08 14.37
N TYR A 71 21.56 5.99 15.10
CA TYR A 71 20.71 5.71 16.25
C TYR A 71 21.42 6.23 17.50
N THR A 72 20.99 7.37 18.02
CA THR A 72 21.55 8.01 19.21
C THR A 72 21.05 7.40 20.49
N ASP A 73 19.92 6.68 20.45
CA ASP A 73 19.31 6.01 21.59
C ASP A 73 18.57 4.75 21.11
N LYS A 74 18.82 3.61 21.74
CA LYS A 74 18.14 2.32 21.47
C LYS A 74 16.63 2.34 21.74
N THR A 75 16.14 3.33 22.48
CA THR A 75 14.71 3.55 22.72
C THR A 75 14.08 4.51 21.71
N SER A 76 14.87 5.19 20.91
CA SER A 76 14.38 6.13 19.88
C SER A 76 13.79 5.36 18.71
N ARG A 77 12.54 5.71 18.35
CA ARG A 77 11.85 5.15 17.17
C ARG A 77 12.24 5.82 15.86
N CYS A 78 13.02 6.89 15.92
CA CYS A 78 13.39 7.69 14.77
C CYS A 78 14.90 7.90 14.78
N PRO A 79 15.65 7.28 13.85
CA PRO A 79 17.08 7.59 13.71
C PRO A 79 17.27 9.03 13.23
N GLU A 80 18.39 9.61 13.57
CA GLU A 80 18.84 10.85 12.93
C GLU A 80 19.29 10.49 11.52
N VAL A 81 18.57 11.04 10.53
CA VAL A 81 18.88 10.85 9.11
C VAL A 81 19.93 11.86 8.70
N VAL A 82 21.08 11.37 8.32
CA VAL A 82 22.20 12.17 7.79
C VAL A 82 22.46 11.79 6.34
N ASN A 83 23.11 12.70 5.61
CA ASN A 83 23.59 12.34 4.26
C ASN A 83 24.62 11.21 4.36
N GLY A 84 24.49 10.20 3.53
CA GLY A 84 25.39 9.06 3.44
C GLY A 84 25.79 8.75 2.00
N THR A 85 26.78 7.88 1.83
CA THR A 85 27.18 7.33 0.53
C THR A 85 26.16 6.31 0.03
N ILE A 86 26.24 5.91 -1.25
CA ILE A 86 25.45 4.79 -1.81
C ILE A 86 25.71 3.51 -1.02
N GLU A 87 26.94 3.27 -0.62
CA GLU A 87 27.34 2.09 0.16
C GLU A 87 26.64 2.08 1.54
N GLU A 88 26.72 3.18 2.29
CA GLU A 88 26.03 3.32 3.59
C GLU A 88 24.53 3.16 3.43
N ASP A 89 23.93 3.72 2.34
CA ASP A 89 22.50 3.55 2.06
C ASP A 89 22.14 2.10 1.74
N CYS A 90 23.01 1.32 1.10
CA CYS A 90 22.82 -0.11 0.88
C CYS A 90 22.80 -0.89 2.22
N PHE A 91 23.83 -0.68 3.04
CA PHE A 91 24.01 -1.48 4.24
C PHE A 91 22.98 -1.19 5.35
N ARG A 92 22.39 0.02 5.41
CA ARG A 92 21.31 0.33 6.37
C ARG A 92 19.96 -0.28 6.00
N ARG A 93 19.80 -0.87 4.79
CA ARG A 93 18.52 -1.45 4.34
C ARG A 93 18.21 -2.75 5.08
N ASP A 94 17.00 -3.23 4.88
CA ASP A 94 16.47 -4.41 5.58
C ASP A 94 17.10 -5.73 5.10
N PHE A 95 17.16 -5.95 3.77
CA PHE A 95 17.62 -7.23 3.21
C PHE A 95 18.47 -7.00 1.96
N THR A 96 19.46 -7.90 1.72
CA THR A 96 20.38 -7.87 0.57
C THR A 96 19.65 -7.73 -0.76
N VAL A 97 18.52 -8.39 -0.91
CA VAL A 97 17.67 -8.37 -2.11
C VAL A 97 17.06 -6.99 -2.42
N ASN A 98 17.08 -6.08 -1.47
CA ASN A 98 16.56 -4.71 -1.58
C ASN A 98 17.68 -3.66 -1.63
N THR A 99 18.97 -4.06 -1.67
CA THR A 99 20.11 -3.14 -1.67
C THR A 99 20.64 -2.77 -3.05
N LEU A 100 20.05 -3.33 -4.11
CA LEU A 100 20.55 -3.16 -5.47
C LEU A 100 20.18 -1.79 -6.05
N TYR A 101 21.14 -1.18 -6.73
CA TYR A 101 20.94 0.02 -7.54
C TYR A 101 21.28 -0.25 -9.01
N ARG A 102 20.73 0.58 -9.88
CA ARG A 102 21.16 0.67 -11.26
C ARG A 102 21.73 2.07 -11.52
N SER A 103 22.96 2.14 -11.99
CA SER A 103 23.54 3.40 -12.44
C SER A 103 22.78 3.92 -13.66
N ILE A 104 22.18 5.10 -13.56
CA ILE A 104 21.51 5.76 -14.71
C ILE A 104 22.56 6.09 -15.80
N LYS A 105 23.79 6.37 -15.41
CA LYS A 105 24.86 6.74 -16.34
C LYS A 105 25.40 5.57 -17.15
N THR A 106 25.65 4.41 -16.50
CA THR A 106 26.30 3.25 -17.14
C THR A 106 25.33 2.12 -17.45
N GLY A 107 24.14 2.10 -16.81
CA GLY A 107 23.21 0.98 -16.88
C GLY A 107 23.58 -0.23 -16.02
N GLU A 108 24.74 -0.20 -15.36
CA GLU A 108 25.25 -1.30 -14.54
C GLU A 108 24.45 -1.45 -13.26
N ILE A 109 24.30 -2.71 -12.83
CA ILE A 109 23.72 -3.03 -11.52
C ILE A 109 24.82 -2.97 -10.48
N LEU A 110 24.61 -2.17 -9.44
CA LEU A 110 25.50 -2.03 -8.29
C LEU A 110 24.97 -2.92 -7.17
N ASP A 111 25.76 -3.91 -6.78
CA ASP A 111 25.51 -4.81 -5.65
C ASP A 111 26.62 -4.63 -4.62
N MET A 112 26.48 -3.62 -3.75
CA MET A 112 27.50 -3.27 -2.75
C MET A 112 27.67 -4.37 -1.70
N THR A 113 26.66 -5.20 -1.48
CA THR A 113 26.74 -6.33 -0.53
C THR A 113 27.45 -7.54 -1.14
N GLY A 114 27.58 -7.60 -2.47
CA GLY A 114 28.07 -8.74 -3.23
C GLY A 114 27.18 -9.99 -3.14
N ARG A 115 26.00 -9.87 -2.52
CA ARG A 115 25.06 -10.99 -2.25
C ARG A 115 23.67 -10.76 -2.79
N GLY A 116 23.27 -9.51 -3.06
CA GLY A 116 21.89 -9.19 -3.42
C GLY A 116 21.39 -9.91 -4.67
N ILE A 117 22.18 -9.97 -5.74
CA ILE A 117 21.83 -10.71 -6.96
C ILE A 117 21.78 -12.22 -6.71
N HIS A 118 22.73 -12.76 -5.95
CA HIS A 118 22.78 -14.17 -5.58
C HIS A 118 21.56 -14.55 -4.76
N ASP A 119 21.26 -13.81 -3.68
CA ASP A 119 20.14 -14.08 -2.78
C ASP A 119 18.77 -13.98 -3.49
N ILE A 120 18.64 -13.11 -4.52
CA ILE A 120 17.43 -13.07 -5.38
C ILE A 120 17.30 -14.37 -6.18
N ARG A 121 18.39 -14.88 -6.76
CA ARG A 121 18.37 -16.09 -7.58
C ARG A 121 18.11 -17.36 -6.76
N GLU A 122 18.69 -17.41 -5.57
CA GLU A 122 18.52 -18.54 -4.65
C GLU A 122 17.22 -18.46 -3.83
N GLY A 123 16.51 -17.32 -3.89
CA GLY A 123 15.30 -17.09 -3.09
C GLY A 123 15.60 -17.05 -1.59
N VAL A 124 16.58 -16.26 -1.18
CA VAL A 124 17.01 -16.13 0.22
C VAL A 124 16.78 -14.72 0.74
N ILE A 125 16.21 -14.59 1.92
CA ILE A 125 16.06 -13.33 2.66
C ILE A 125 17.16 -13.29 3.72
N ARG A 126 18.07 -12.34 3.57
CA ARG A 126 19.24 -12.14 4.43
C ARG A 126 19.44 -10.66 4.69
N THR A 127 19.85 -10.30 5.90
CA THR A 127 20.23 -8.92 6.26
C THR A 127 21.58 -8.54 5.64
N PRO A 128 21.79 -7.27 5.25
CA PRO A 128 23.08 -6.81 4.72
C PRO A 128 24.21 -6.81 5.76
N LEU A 129 23.86 -6.51 7.01
CA LEU A 129 24.74 -6.46 8.18
C LEU A 129 24.33 -7.53 9.18
N ASP A 130 24.86 -7.45 10.40
CA ASP A 130 24.47 -8.30 11.51
C ASP A 130 22.95 -8.27 11.71
N PRO A 131 22.28 -9.43 11.73
CA PRO A 131 20.82 -9.47 11.80
C PRO A 131 20.28 -8.99 13.16
N TYR A 132 21.01 -9.15 14.26
CA TYR A 132 20.60 -8.66 15.57
C TYR A 132 20.58 -7.13 15.60
N GLU A 133 21.64 -6.49 15.09
CA GLU A 133 21.69 -5.04 14.95
C GLU A 133 20.60 -4.53 14.00
N THR A 134 20.40 -5.23 12.87
CA THR A 134 19.38 -4.88 11.88
C THR A 134 17.96 -4.88 12.48
N PHE A 135 17.62 -5.83 13.33
CA PHE A 135 16.31 -5.90 13.98
C PHE A 135 16.21 -5.00 15.22
N ASP A 136 17.32 -4.71 15.89
CA ASP A 136 17.34 -3.75 16.99
C ASP A 136 17.14 -2.32 16.51
N ASP A 137 17.74 -1.95 15.39
CA ASP A 137 17.60 -0.66 14.73
C ASP A 137 16.15 -0.36 14.31
N ASP A 138 15.50 -1.32 13.65
CA ASP A 138 14.10 -1.17 13.24
C ASP A 138 13.34 -2.51 13.35
N PRO A 139 12.66 -2.76 14.47
CA PRO A 139 11.97 -4.03 14.70
C PRO A 139 10.87 -4.36 13.69
N VAL A 140 10.35 -3.39 12.92
CA VAL A 140 9.41 -3.69 11.84
C VAL A 140 10.04 -4.59 10.77
N ARG A 141 11.38 -4.62 10.67
CA ARG A 141 12.11 -5.49 9.74
C ARG A 141 11.84 -6.99 10.01
N ILE A 142 11.49 -7.37 11.26
CA ILE A 142 11.01 -8.71 11.61
C ILE A 142 9.74 -9.05 10.82
N LEU A 143 8.75 -8.15 10.83
CA LEU A 143 7.50 -8.33 10.09
C LEU A 143 7.74 -8.29 8.58
N ARG A 144 8.63 -7.41 8.12
CA ARG A 144 9.02 -7.32 6.71
C ARG A 144 9.69 -8.60 6.22
N CYS A 145 10.55 -9.23 7.06
CA CYS A 145 11.17 -10.52 6.77
C CYS A 145 10.11 -11.59 6.48
N LEU A 146 9.17 -11.75 7.39
CA LEU A 146 8.06 -12.71 7.23
C LEU A 146 7.16 -12.35 6.03
N ARG A 147 6.91 -11.07 5.79
CA ARG A 147 6.14 -10.61 4.63
C ARG A 147 6.85 -10.94 3.30
N PHE A 148 8.16 -10.77 3.21
CA PHE A 148 8.89 -11.14 2.00
C PHE A 148 8.92 -12.65 1.83
N ALA A 149 9.09 -13.43 2.91
CA ALA A 149 8.97 -14.87 2.88
C ALA A 149 7.58 -15.30 2.35
N ALA A 150 6.49 -14.71 2.86
CA ALA A 150 5.14 -14.96 2.39
C ALA A 150 4.94 -14.59 0.90
N ARG A 151 5.44 -13.40 0.49
CA ARG A 151 5.25 -12.89 -0.87
C ARG A 151 5.94 -13.75 -1.93
N PHE A 152 7.18 -14.15 -1.66
CA PHE A 152 8.02 -14.79 -2.68
C PHE A 152 8.16 -16.30 -2.52
N GLY A 153 7.81 -16.86 -1.35
CA GLY A 153 8.09 -18.25 -1.01
C GLY A 153 9.59 -18.50 -0.78
N TRP A 154 10.31 -17.48 -0.33
CA TRP A 154 11.74 -17.55 -0.13
C TRP A 154 12.11 -18.01 1.26
N LYS A 155 13.26 -18.65 1.35
CA LYS A 155 13.85 -19.06 2.65
C LYS A 155 14.40 -17.85 3.39
N ILE A 156 14.28 -17.86 4.69
CA ILE A 156 15.01 -16.93 5.55
C ILE A 156 16.35 -17.59 5.88
N ASP A 157 17.43 -16.85 5.72
CA ASP A 157 18.79 -17.27 6.12
C ASP A 157 18.82 -17.67 7.60
N ASP A 158 19.60 -18.71 7.94
CA ASP A 158 19.58 -19.29 9.30
C ASP A 158 19.95 -18.26 10.37
N ALA A 159 21.02 -17.48 10.16
CA ALA A 159 21.42 -16.44 11.11
C ALA A 159 20.35 -15.33 11.22
N THR A 160 19.72 -14.98 10.11
CA THR A 160 18.61 -14.01 10.08
C THR A 160 17.39 -14.55 10.84
N MET A 161 17.07 -15.85 10.70
CA MET A 161 15.98 -16.50 11.43
C MET A 161 16.26 -16.58 12.92
N GLU A 162 17.49 -16.94 13.32
CA GLU A 162 17.91 -16.98 14.73
C GLU A 162 17.75 -15.61 15.40
N ALA A 163 18.28 -14.57 14.77
CA ALA A 163 18.15 -13.20 15.27
C ALA A 163 16.70 -12.72 15.31
N LEU A 164 15.88 -13.08 14.30
CA LEU A 164 14.45 -12.78 14.26
C LEU A 164 13.73 -13.37 15.48
N LYS A 165 14.00 -14.65 15.82
CA LYS A 165 13.43 -15.32 16.98
C LYS A 165 13.88 -14.66 18.28
N ALA A 166 15.15 -14.30 18.39
CA ALA A 166 15.72 -13.67 19.59
C ALA A 166 15.23 -12.23 19.80
N SER A 167 14.89 -11.50 18.73
CA SER A 167 14.50 -10.09 18.78
C SER A 167 12.97 -9.86 18.78
N VAL A 168 12.17 -10.91 18.93
CA VAL A 168 10.70 -10.82 18.81
C VAL A 168 10.05 -9.85 19.81
N ASP A 169 10.62 -9.68 20.99
CA ASP A 169 10.14 -8.76 22.03
C ASP A 169 10.25 -7.30 21.61
N ARG A 170 11.17 -6.97 20.70
CA ARG A 170 11.28 -5.64 20.09
C ARG A 170 10.04 -5.22 19.30
N LEU A 171 9.20 -6.17 18.88
CA LEU A 171 7.91 -5.86 18.25
C LEU A 171 6.99 -5.04 19.14
N ALA A 172 7.19 -5.02 20.46
CA ALA A 172 6.41 -4.21 21.41
C ALA A 172 6.47 -2.71 21.12
N ILE A 173 7.55 -2.21 20.51
CA ILE A 173 7.72 -0.78 20.18
C ILE A 173 7.23 -0.41 18.80
N VAL A 174 6.86 -1.38 17.95
CA VAL A 174 6.34 -1.11 16.59
C VAL A 174 4.95 -0.49 16.67
N SER A 175 4.74 0.61 15.96
CA SER A 175 3.43 1.26 15.96
C SER A 175 2.36 0.40 15.28
N ARG A 176 1.10 0.60 15.68
CA ARG A 176 -0.05 -0.17 15.15
C ARG A 176 -0.20 -0.03 13.65
N GLU A 177 0.05 1.16 13.12
CA GLU A 177 -0.05 1.48 11.70
C GLU A 177 0.99 0.67 10.90
N ARG A 178 2.23 0.58 11.41
CA ARG A 178 3.30 -0.21 10.77
C ARG A 178 2.99 -1.71 10.85
N TRP A 179 2.50 -2.20 12.00
CA TRP A 179 2.01 -3.56 12.15
C TRP A 179 0.92 -3.89 11.13
N SER A 180 -0.11 -3.05 11.08
CA SER A 180 -1.25 -3.20 10.17
C SER A 180 -0.79 -3.26 8.72
N ALA A 181 0.10 -2.35 8.31
CA ALA A 181 0.61 -2.28 6.95
C ALA A 181 1.35 -3.57 6.53
N GLU A 182 2.20 -4.12 7.40
CA GLU A 182 2.94 -5.35 7.10
C GLU A 182 2.03 -6.59 7.15
N PHE A 183 1.13 -6.68 8.14
CA PHE A 183 0.17 -7.78 8.26
C PHE A 183 -0.77 -7.88 7.05
N ARG A 184 -1.33 -6.73 6.60
CA ARG A 184 -2.16 -6.69 5.39
C ARG A 184 -1.41 -7.26 4.19
N LYS A 185 -0.15 -6.83 3.98
CA LYS A 185 0.68 -7.32 2.88
C LYS A 185 1.06 -8.79 3.02
N MET A 186 1.17 -9.34 4.25
CA MET A 186 1.38 -10.76 4.48
C MET A 186 0.20 -11.60 3.98
N LEU A 187 -1.03 -11.15 4.23
CA LEU A 187 -2.24 -11.87 3.80
C LEU A 187 -2.38 -12.00 2.27
N PHE A 188 -1.57 -11.26 1.49
CA PHE A 188 -1.48 -11.37 0.03
C PHE A 188 -0.28 -12.21 -0.46
N GLY A 189 0.50 -12.78 0.46
CA GLY A 189 1.64 -13.63 0.11
C GLY A 189 1.21 -15.05 -0.26
N ARG A 190 2.01 -15.71 -1.10
CA ARG A 190 1.77 -17.11 -1.51
C ARG A 190 2.02 -18.12 -0.39
N ASN A 191 2.79 -17.75 0.62
CA ASN A 191 3.15 -18.60 1.76
C ASN A 191 2.72 -17.96 3.07
N VAL A 192 1.48 -17.49 3.12
CA VAL A 192 0.85 -16.88 4.30
C VAL A 192 0.95 -17.81 5.51
N ARG A 193 0.75 -19.11 5.29
CA ARG A 193 0.81 -20.14 6.33
C ARG A 193 2.16 -20.16 7.05
N ASP A 194 3.26 -20.20 6.28
CA ASP A 194 4.59 -20.27 6.87
C ASP A 194 4.93 -18.98 7.63
N ALA A 195 4.62 -17.82 7.04
CA ALA A 195 4.92 -16.54 7.66
C ALA A 195 4.15 -16.29 8.96
N LEU A 196 2.82 -16.54 8.96
CA LEU A 196 2.00 -16.38 10.16
C LEU A 196 2.23 -17.51 11.16
N GLY A 197 2.58 -18.71 10.69
CA GLY A 197 2.97 -19.84 11.53
C GLY A 197 4.25 -19.52 12.33
N VAL A 198 5.31 -19.04 11.66
CA VAL A 198 6.53 -18.58 12.35
C VAL A 198 6.21 -17.46 13.33
N LEU A 199 5.41 -16.46 12.93
CA LEU A 199 5.05 -15.36 13.82
C LEU A 199 4.28 -15.81 15.07
N ALA A 200 3.43 -16.84 14.95
CA ALA A 200 2.73 -17.46 16.06
C ALA A 200 3.69 -18.26 16.93
N GLU A 201 4.55 -19.11 16.33
CA GLU A 201 5.55 -19.94 17.03
C GLU A 201 6.47 -19.11 17.93
N ILE A 202 6.98 -17.98 17.41
CA ILE A 202 7.84 -17.08 18.19
C ILE A 202 7.08 -16.20 19.19
N GLY A 203 5.76 -16.32 19.27
CA GLY A 203 4.91 -15.51 20.16
C GLY A 203 4.79 -14.05 19.74
N GLY A 204 5.07 -13.71 18.47
CA GLY A 204 5.05 -12.35 17.97
C GLY A 204 3.65 -11.73 17.93
N LEU A 205 2.60 -12.54 17.73
CA LEU A 205 1.21 -12.07 17.59
C LEU A 205 0.70 -11.32 18.82
N LYS A 206 1.21 -11.62 20.04
CA LYS A 206 0.83 -10.90 21.26
C LYS A 206 1.17 -9.41 21.24
N TYR A 207 2.21 -9.03 20.47
CA TYR A 207 2.64 -7.64 20.34
C TYR A 207 1.76 -6.85 19.35
N MET A 208 1.05 -7.56 18.46
CA MET A 208 0.04 -6.92 17.63
C MET A 208 -1.16 -6.50 18.46
N ASN A 209 -1.79 -7.44 19.13
CA ASN A 209 -2.84 -7.22 20.13
C ASN A 209 -3.24 -8.55 20.81
N GLN A 210 -3.98 -8.42 21.94
CA GLN A 210 -4.48 -9.55 22.73
C GLN A 210 -5.35 -10.51 21.90
N LEU A 211 -6.17 -10.03 21.00
CA LEU A 211 -7.09 -10.87 20.21
C LEU A 211 -6.33 -11.79 19.25
N MET A 212 -5.24 -11.30 18.64
CA MET A 212 -4.39 -12.13 17.76
C MET A 212 -3.68 -13.24 18.54
N ARG A 213 -3.25 -12.94 19.77
CA ARG A 213 -2.73 -13.95 20.68
C ARG A 213 -3.79 -15.02 20.98
N GLU A 214 -5.00 -14.60 21.37
CA GLU A 214 -6.09 -15.53 21.68
C GLU A 214 -6.43 -16.43 20.49
N LEU A 215 -6.41 -15.91 19.27
CA LEU A 215 -6.64 -16.71 18.05
C LEU A 215 -5.60 -17.84 17.90
N SER A 216 -4.32 -17.58 18.22
CA SER A 216 -3.26 -18.58 18.10
C SER A 216 -3.31 -19.65 19.21
N GLU A 217 -3.81 -19.27 20.39
CA GLU A 217 -3.85 -20.15 21.58
C GLU A 217 -5.17 -20.95 21.69
N THR A 218 -6.22 -20.55 20.98
CA THR A 218 -7.55 -21.18 21.10
C THR A 218 -7.77 -22.26 20.06
N VAL A 219 -7.96 -23.48 20.54
CA VAL A 219 -8.36 -24.67 19.76
C VAL A 219 -9.81 -25.01 20.14
N PRO A 220 -10.76 -25.06 19.16
CA PRO A 220 -12.18 -25.26 19.42
C PRO A 220 -12.50 -26.58 20.16
N GLU A 221 -11.95 -27.68 19.67
CA GLU A 221 -12.03 -29.01 20.29
C GLU A 221 -10.65 -29.68 20.27
N PRO A 222 -10.35 -30.62 21.19
CA PRO A 222 -9.09 -31.34 21.18
C PRO A 222 -8.85 -32.03 19.83
N GLY A 223 -7.71 -31.74 19.22
CA GLY A 223 -7.32 -32.26 17.91
C GLY A 223 -7.71 -31.37 16.72
N ASP A 224 -8.49 -30.32 16.94
CA ASP A 224 -8.76 -29.32 15.91
C ASP A 224 -7.56 -28.40 15.68
N LYS A 225 -7.63 -27.61 14.61
CA LYS A 225 -6.74 -26.47 14.38
C LYS A 225 -7.09 -25.30 15.29
N SER A 226 -6.11 -24.49 15.62
CA SER A 226 -6.36 -23.20 16.29
C SER A 226 -7.22 -22.27 15.41
N LEU A 227 -7.88 -21.30 16.04
CA LEU A 227 -8.68 -20.32 15.30
C LEU A 227 -7.80 -19.50 14.32
N LEU A 228 -6.52 -19.30 14.64
CA LEU A 228 -5.55 -18.69 13.73
C LEU A 228 -5.34 -19.56 12.49
N GLU A 229 -5.07 -20.87 12.67
CA GLU A 229 -4.86 -21.79 11.54
C GLU A 229 -6.10 -21.92 10.67
N MET A 230 -7.29 -21.92 11.26
CA MET A 230 -8.55 -21.90 10.50
C MET A 230 -8.68 -20.62 9.65
N GLY A 231 -8.27 -19.47 10.20
CA GLY A 231 -8.24 -18.21 9.45
C GLY A 231 -7.21 -18.22 8.32
N ILE A 232 -6.02 -18.79 8.56
CA ILE A 232 -4.99 -18.97 7.54
C ILE A 232 -5.49 -19.91 6.41
N ASP A 233 -6.12 -21.04 6.76
CA ASP A 233 -6.70 -21.96 5.78
C ASP A 233 -7.72 -21.27 4.89
N ALA A 234 -8.58 -20.43 5.48
CA ALA A 234 -9.58 -19.68 4.74
C ALA A 234 -8.96 -18.68 3.75
N VAL A 235 -7.86 -18.03 4.13
CA VAL A 235 -7.12 -17.12 3.22
C VAL A 235 -6.42 -17.91 2.11
N CYS A 236 -5.76 -19.02 2.43
CA CYS A 236 -5.10 -19.87 1.43
C CYS A 236 -6.11 -20.41 0.40
N LYS A 237 -7.31 -20.78 0.82
CA LYS A 237 -8.38 -21.18 -0.10
C LYS A 237 -8.79 -20.05 -1.05
N LEU A 238 -8.94 -18.82 -0.56
CA LEU A 238 -9.22 -17.67 -1.42
C LEU A 238 -8.08 -17.36 -2.39
N GLU A 239 -6.83 -17.62 -2.00
CA GLU A 239 -5.68 -17.50 -2.89
C GLU A 239 -5.75 -18.51 -4.03
N GLU A 240 -6.03 -19.79 -3.74
CA GLU A 240 -6.21 -20.84 -4.73
C GLU A 240 -7.36 -20.51 -5.72
N GLU A 241 -8.41 -19.86 -5.23
CA GLU A 241 -9.55 -19.37 -6.03
C GLU A 241 -9.23 -18.08 -6.82
N GLY A 242 -8.02 -17.51 -6.69
CA GLY A 242 -7.59 -16.28 -7.35
C GLY A 242 -8.25 -15.01 -6.81
N VAL A 243 -8.76 -15.02 -5.58
CA VAL A 243 -9.40 -13.87 -4.96
C VAL A 243 -8.34 -12.91 -4.42
N GLU A 244 -8.23 -11.71 -5.02
CA GLU A 244 -7.28 -10.66 -4.62
C GLU A 244 -7.93 -9.53 -3.79
N ASP A 245 -9.24 -9.60 -3.52
CA ASP A 245 -9.96 -8.58 -2.76
C ASP A 245 -9.57 -8.60 -1.28
N GLU A 246 -9.01 -7.47 -0.80
CA GLU A 246 -8.52 -7.34 0.57
C GLU A 246 -9.60 -7.55 1.62
N THR A 247 -10.80 -7.04 1.36
CA THR A 247 -11.93 -7.13 2.28
C THR A 247 -12.33 -8.59 2.49
N GLN A 248 -12.33 -9.38 1.41
CA GLN A 248 -12.65 -10.80 1.47
C GLN A 248 -11.58 -11.59 2.22
N ARG A 249 -10.29 -11.32 1.97
CA ARG A 249 -9.18 -11.99 2.68
C ARG A 249 -9.19 -11.68 4.17
N LEU A 250 -9.41 -10.42 4.56
CA LEU A 250 -9.57 -10.05 5.97
C LEU A 250 -10.80 -10.70 6.60
N ALA A 251 -11.93 -10.73 5.90
CA ALA A 251 -13.15 -11.37 6.39
C ALA A 251 -12.97 -12.89 6.55
N ALA A 252 -12.28 -13.54 5.63
CA ALA A 252 -11.95 -14.97 5.72
C ALA A 252 -11.03 -15.25 6.92
N PHE A 253 -9.97 -14.44 7.08
CA PHE A 253 -9.03 -14.59 8.19
C PHE A 253 -9.73 -14.46 9.56
N PHE A 254 -10.61 -13.47 9.71
CA PHE A 254 -11.31 -13.21 10.97
C PHE A 254 -12.69 -13.91 11.08
N GLY A 255 -13.06 -14.77 10.13
CA GLY A 255 -14.38 -15.38 10.08
C GLY A 255 -14.79 -16.11 11.36
N ASN A 256 -13.84 -16.76 12.01
CA ASN A 256 -14.05 -17.56 13.21
C ASN A 256 -13.74 -16.83 14.53
N VAL A 257 -13.36 -15.53 14.51
CA VAL A 257 -12.95 -14.79 15.71
C VAL A 257 -14.03 -14.72 16.78
N GLY A 258 -15.30 -14.77 16.39
CA GLY A 258 -16.45 -14.77 17.33
C GLY A 258 -16.54 -16.02 18.18
N MET A 259 -15.95 -17.14 17.77
CA MET A 259 -15.89 -18.38 18.54
C MET A 259 -15.19 -18.18 19.89
N LEU A 260 -14.25 -17.24 19.99
CA LEU A 260 -13.59 -16.84 21.23
C LEU A 260 -14.55 -16.39 22.35
N ARG A 261 -15.75 -15.92 22.01
CA ARG A 261 -16.69 -15.31 22.95
C ARG A 261 -18.07 -15.97 22.99
N THR A 262 -18.28 -16.98 22.13
CA THR A 262 -19.61 -17.62 21.99
C THR A 262 -19.59 -19.11 22.26
N ALA A 263 -18.45 -19.65 22.71
CA ALA A 263 -18.28 -21.05 23.04
C ALA A 263 -19.19 -21.48 24.21
N VAL A 264 -20.04 -22.47 23.98
CA VAL A 264 -20.88 -23.09 24.99
C VAL A 264 -20.92 -24.61 24.79
N ARG A 265 -20.94 -25.41 25.88
CA ARG A 265 -21.14 -26.85 25.79
C ARG A 265 -22.60 -27.18 25.83
N ASP A 266 -23.09 -27.95 24.88
CA ASP A 266 -24.44 -28.48 24.90
C ASP A 266 -24.59 -29.65 25.90
N LYS A 267 -25.82 -30.17 26.05
CA LYS A 267 -26.12 -31.27 26.98
C LYS A 267 -25.36 -32.58 26.66
N SER A 268 -24.89 -32.74 25.44
CA SER A 268 -24.08 -33.89 25.02
C SER A 268 -22.57 -33.70 25.27
N GLY A 269 -22.15 -32.52 25.74
CA GLY A 269 -20.73 -32.17 25.91
C GLY A 269 -20.07 -31.57 24.66
N THR A 270 -20.78 -31.49 23.52
CA THR A 270 -20.27 -30.92 22.27
C THR A 270 -20.21 -29.40 22.33
N MET A 271 -19.09 -28.83 21.85
CA MET A 271 -18.94 -27.37 21.76
C MET A 271 -19.87 -26.79 20.66
N ARG A 272 -20.55 -25.71 21.00
CA ARG A 272 -21.38 -24.91 20.09
C ARG A 272 -20.96 -23.47 20.15
N TYR A 273 -21.13 -22.75 19.03
CA TYR A 273 -20.70 -21.37 18.87
C TYR A 273 -21.88 -20.50 18.35
N PRO A 274 -22.97 -20.34 19.14
CA PRO A 274 -24.17 -19.64 18.66
C PRO A 274 -23.83 -18.18 18.33
N ARG A 275 -24.30 -17.72 17.17
CA ARG A 275 -24.11 -16.35 16.66
C ARG A 275 -22.65 -15.91 16.55
N HIS A 276 -21.69 -16.83 16.39
CA HIS A 276 -20.28 -16.48 16.30
C HIS A 276 -19.98 -15.53 15.13
N GLU A 277 -20.67 -15.67 14.00
CA GLU A 277 -20.53 -14.76 12.85
C GLU A 277 -20.93 -13.32 13.21
N HIS A 278 -22.06 -13.16 13.92
CA HIS A 278 -22.52 -11.83 14.34
C HIS A 278 -21.53 -11.17 15.30
N ILE A 279 -21.12 -11.88 16.35
CA ILE A 279 -20.16 -11.39 17.35
C ILE A 279 -18.77 -11.22 16.68
N GLY A 280 -18.36 -12.16 15.84
CA GLY A 280 -17.10 -12.11 15.08
C GLY A 280 -16.98 -10.88 14.21
N GLY A 281 -18.03 -10.53 13.47
CA GLY A 281 -18.04 -9.32 12.67
C GLY A 281 -17.87 -8.05 13.51
N LEU A 282 -18.50 -7.96 14.68
CA LEU A 282 -18.35 -6.83 15.61
C LEU A 282 -16.90 -6.77 16.15
N MET A 283 -16.33 -7.92 16.52
CA MET A 283 -14.96 -8.02 17.04
C MET A 283 -13.94 -7.63 15.96
N ALA A 284 -14.05 -8.19 14.75
CA ALA A 284 -13.17 -7.89 13.62
C ALA A 284 -13.25 -6.40 13.24
N GLY A 285 -14.44 -5.84 13.07
CA GLY A 285 -14.60 -4.42 12.73
C GLY A 285 -14.00 -3.49 13.80
N LYS A 286 -14.13 -3.81 15.09
CA LYS A 286 -13.49 -3.05 16.17
C LYS A 286 -11.96 -3.17 16.13
N LEU A 287 -11.45 -4.38 15.91
CA LEU A 287 -10.02 -4.65 15.82
C LEU A 287 -9.39 -3.88 14.67
N LEU A 288 -9.93 -3.96 13.46
CA LEU A 288 -9.39 -3.30 12.27
C LEU A 288 -9.34 -1.78 12.43
N LYS A 289 -10.38 -1.16 13.01
CA LYS A 289 -10.37 0.27 13.38
C LYS A 289 -9.29 0.59 14.41
N HIS A 290 -9.09 -0.28 15.41
CA HIS A 290 -8.04 -0.10 16.41
C HIS A 290 -6.63 -0.21 15.81
N MET A 291 -6.48 -1.00 14.75
CA MET A 291 -5.24 -1.13 13.97
C MET A 291 -5.01 0.05 13.00
N GLY A 292 -5.87 1.05 13.00
CA GLY A 292 -5.75 2.22 12.12
C GLY A 292 -6.16 1.96 10.67
N MET A 293 -6.88 0.87 10.40
CA MET A 293 -7.42 0.62 9.07
C MET A 293 -8.61 1.53 8.78
N ASP A 294 -8.88 1.75 7.51
CA ASP A 294 -10.00 2.58 7.07
C ASP A 294 -11.34 2.10 7.64
N LYS A 295 -12.21 3.07 7.99
CA LYS A 295 -13.51 2.77 8.61
C LYS A 295 -14.44 2.02 7.67
N GLU A 296 -14.42 2.34 6.39
CA GLU A 296 -15.23 1.69 5.36
C GLU A 296 -14.80 0.22 5.20
N LEU A 297 -13.48 -0.01 5.07
CA LEU A 297 -12.91 -1.35 5.02
C LEU A 297 -13.33 -2.20 6.25
N ALA A 298 -13.22 -1.63 7.44
CA ALA A 298 -13.58 -2.32 8.69
C ALA A 298 -15.07 -2.67 8.78
N GLU A 299 -15.97 -1.80 8.28
CA GLU A 299 -17.40 -2.08 8.21
C GLU A 299 -17.73 -3.11 7.13
N ASP A 300 -17.05 -3.09 6.00
CA ASP A 300 -17.23 -4.08 4.92
C ASP A 300 -16.81 -5.47 5.37
N VAL A 301 -15.66 -5.60 6.03
CA VAL A 301 -15.21 -6.87 6.64
C VAL A 301 -16.25 -7.39 7.65
N LYS A 302 -16.72 -6.53 8.54
CA LYS A 302 -17.77 -6.88 9.50
C LYS A 302 -19.02 -7.40 8.80
N ASP A 303 -19.52 -6.68 7.78
CA ASP A 303 -20.73 -7.06 7.07
C ASP A 303 -20.57 -8.39 6.29
N ILE A 304 -19.38 -8.67 5.74
CA ILE A 304 -19.10 -9.95 5.11
C ILE A 304 -19.14 -11.09 6.13
N ILE A 305 -18.45 -10.94 7.28
CA ILE A 305 -18.44 -11.97 8.34
C ILE A 305 -19.86 -12.22 8.85
N GLN A 306 -20.71 -11.20 8.92
CA GLN A 306 -22.13 -11.33 9.35
C GLN A 306 -23.08 -11.84 8.25
N GLY A 307 -22.57 -12.21 7.07
CA GLY A 307 -23.40 -12.65 5.94
C GLY A 307 -24.19 -11.52 5.25
N ARG A 308 -23.87 -10.25 5.53
CA ARG A 308 -24.58 -9.07 4.98
C ARG A 308 -23.88 -8.42 3.79
N GLY A 309 -22.64 -8.81 3.51
CA GLY A 309 -21.77 -8.15 2.55
C GLY A 309 -22.30 -8.12 1.12
N GLU A 310 -23.01 -9.17 0.65
CA GLU A 310 -23.58 -9.19 -0.70
C GLU A 310 -24.73 -8.20 -0.89
N VAL A 311 -25.59 -8.04 0.11
CA VAL A 311 -26.76 -7.14 0.05
C VAL A 311 -26.28 -5.68 -0.02
N ARG A 312 -25.25 -5.33 0.76
CA ARG A 312 -24.65 -3.99 0.77
C ARG A 312 -23.96 -3.68 -0.55
N ARG A 313 -23.10 -4.59 -1.06
CA ARG A 313 -22.42 -4.44 -2.37
C ARG A 313 -23.40 -4.24 -3.54
N LYS A 314 -24.52 -4.96 -3.55
CA LYS A 314 -25.56 -4.77 -4.58
C LYS A 314 -26.18 -3.38 -4.50
N LYS A 315 -26.51 -2.88 -3.30
CA LYS A 315 -27.05 -1.53 -3.10
C LYS A 315 -26.06 -0.43 -3.48
N GLU A 316 -24.80 -0.56 -3.08
CA GLU A 316 -23.74 0.41 -3.42
C GLU A 316 -23.43 0.44 -4.91
N LYS A 317 -23.37 -0.74 -5.56
CA LYS A 317 -23.19 -0.80 -7.02
C LYS A 317 -24.32 -0.11 -7.76
N GLN A 318 -25.56 -0.26 -7.29
CA GLN A 318 -26.72 0.46 -7.83
C GLN A 318 -26.62 1.97 -7.60
N ALA A 319 -26.22 2.40 -6.39
CA ALA A 319 -26.05 3.82 -6.06
C ALA A 319 -24.94 4.47 -6.90
N ARG A 320 -23.76 3.82 -7.01
CA ARG A 320 -22.65 4.29 -7.87
C ARG A 320 -23.07 4.39 -9.35
N ARG A 321 -23.80 3.38 -9.83
CA ARG A 321 -24.32 3.42 -11.21
C ARG A 321 -25.28 4.58 -11.42
N LYS A 322 -26.17 4.84 -10.46
CA LYS A 322 -27.11 5.97 -10.52
C LYS A 322 -26.37 7.32 -10.50
N ALA A 323 -25.42 7.49 -9.57
CA ALA A 323 -24.60 8.70 -9.47
C ALA A 323 -23.77 8.96 -10.76
N HIS A 324 -23.25 7.90 -11.38
CA HIS A 324 -22.52 8.00 -12.64
C HIS A 324 -23.43 8.47 -13.79
N ILE A 325 -24.64 7.93 -13.88
CA ILE A 325 -25.65 8.37 -14.89
C ILE A 325 -26.01 9.84 -14.67
N GLU A 326 -26.34 10.24 -13.46
CA GLU A 326 -26.64 11.63 -13.11
C GLU A 326 -25.49 12.59 -13.44
N HIS A 327 -24.24 12.16 -13.20
CA HIS A 327 -23.06 12.95 -13.56
C HIS A 327 -22.92 13.11 -15.09
N GLN A 328 -23.13 12.03 -15.86
CA GLN A 328 -23.12 12.10 -17.33
C GLN A 328 -24.22 13.01 -17.88
N GLU A 329 -25.43 12.93 -17.34
CA GLU A 329 -26.55 13.78 -17.72
C GLU A 329 -26.26 15.26 -17.45
N ARG A 330 -25.67 15.60 -16.29
CA ARG A 330 -25.22 16.97 -15.98
C ARG A 330 -24.18 17.47 -16.96
N GLN A 331 -23.15 16.67 -17.26
CA GLN A 331 -22.14 17.04 -18.26
C GLN A 331 -22.73 17.25 -19.65
N GLN A 332 -23.70 16.42 -20.04
CA GLN A 332 -24.37 16.54 -21.33
C GLN A 332 -25.25 17.79 -21.40
N ALA A 333 -25.96 18.13 -20.32
CA ALA A 333 -26.73 19.35 -20.20
C ALA A 333 -25.83 20.60 -20.30
N GLU A 334 -24.71 20.67 -19.56
CA GLU A 334 -23.76 21.76 -19.64
C GLU A 334 -23.15 21.93 -21.05
N ARG A 335 -22.80 20.81 -21.72
CA ARG A 335 -22.29 20.85 -23.10
C ARG A 335 -23.33 21.38 -24.07
N SER A 336 -24.59 21.01 -23.86
CA SER A 336 -25.72 21.47 -24.65
C SER A 336 -25.96 22.98 -24.48
N GLU A 337 -25.89 23.46 -23.23
CA GLU A 337 -26.02 24.87 -22.89
C GLU A 337 -24.89 25.71 -23.49
N ARG A 338 -23.63 25.30 -23.35
CA ARG A 338 -22.47 25.95 -24.01
C ARG A 338 -22.60 25.99 -25.54
N ARG A 339 -23.17 24.95 -26.16
CA ARG A 339 -23.43 24.95 -27.59
C ARG A 339 -24.50 25.99 -27.98
N ARG A 340 -25.58 26.10 -27.19
CA ARG A 340 -26.65 27.10 -27.40
C ARG A 340 -26.10 28.53 -27.25
N GLU A 341 -25.29 28.79 -26.20
CA GLU A 341 -24.64 30.09 -26.01
C GLU A 341 -23.69 30.44 -27.16
N ARG A 342 -22.86 29.50 -27.63
CA ARG A 342 -21.98 29.74 -28.79
C ARG A 342 -22.76 30.04 -30.04
N ALA A 343 -23.87 29.32 -30.30
CA ALA A 343 -24.75 29.57 -31.44
C ALA A 343 -25.42 30.94 -31.33
N ALA A 344 -25.86 31.37 -30.15
CA ALA A 344 -26.45 32.68 -29.92
C ALA A 344 -25.43 33.79 -30.14
N ARG A 345 -24.20 33.69 -29.63
CA ARG A 345 -23.10 34.66 -29.88
C ARG A 345 -22.77 34.75 -31.38
N HIS A 346 -22.73 33.62 -32.08
CA HIS A 346 -22.45 33.61 -33.50
C HIS A 346 -23.56 34.31 -34.32
N ARG A 347 -24.83 34.09 -33.97
CA ARG A 347 -25.98 34.79 -34.60
C ARG A 347 -25.88 36.30 -34.33
N ALA A 348 -25.62 36.72 -33.08
CA ALA A 348 -25.49 38.14 -32.75
C ALA A 348 -24.34 38.82 -33.54
N MET A 349 -23.21 38.14 -33.73
CA MET A 349 -22.11 38.64 -34.54
C MET A 349 -22.46 38.81 -36.00
N ILE A 350 -23.20 37.84 -36.59
CA ILE A 350 -23.68 37.93 -37.98
C ILE A 350 -24.65 39.10 -38.14
N ASP A 351 -25.57 39.31 -37.21
CA ASP A 351 -26.53 40.41 -37.25
C ASP A 351 -25.85 41.79 -37.12
N GLU A 352 -24.84 41.88 -36.28
CA GLU A 352 -24.02 43.11 -36.18
C GLU A 352 -23.26 43.39 -37.47
N HIS A 353 -22.68 42.35 -38.10
CA HIS A 353 -21.99 42.48 -39.37
C HIS A 353 -22.97 42.94 -40.48
N ARG A 354 -24.19 42.41 -40.52
CA ARG A 354 -25.24 42.83 -41.44
C ARG A 354 -25.66 44.31 -41.26
N LYS A 355 -25.82 44.74 -40.00
CA LYS A 355 -26.12 46.13 -39.65
C LYS A 355 -24.99 47.09 -40.08
N ARG A 356 -23.73 46.73 -39.83
CA ARG A 356 -22.57 47.52 -40.28
C ARG A 356 -22.46 47.59 -41.81
N ALA A 357 -22.75 46.50 -42.54
CA ALA A 357 -22.75 46.47 -43.98
C ALA A 357 -23.90 47.34 -44.59
N ALA A 358 -25.07 47.32 -43.95
CA ALA A 358 -26.21 48.18 -44.37
C ALA A 358 -25.91 49.66 -44.15
N LEU A 359 -25.27 50.05 -43.03
CA LEU A 359 -24.84 51.43 -42.79
C LEU A 359 -23.79 51.90 -43.79
N ARG A 360 -22.82 51.07 -44.15
CA ARG A 360 -21.82 51.37 -45.20
C ARG A 360 -22.44 51.56 -46.57
N ARG A 361 -23.51 50.82 -46.94
CA ARG A 361 -24.23 50.99 -48.17
C ARG A 361 -25.02 52.30 -48.24
N LYS A 362 -25.67 52.69 -47.12
CA LYS A 362 -26.33 54.00 -46.97
C LYS A 362 -25.37 55.18 -47.10
N SER A 363 -24.19 55.10 -46.46
CA SER A 363 -23.18 56.14 -46.51
C SER A 363 -22.50 56.30 -47.89
N LYS A 364 -22.49 55.23 -48.71
CA LYS A 364 -22.03 55.36 -50.11
C LYS A 364 -23.10 56.01 -51.05
N GLN A 365 -24.36 55.68 -50.86
CA GLN A 365 -25.46 56.29 -51.65
C GLN A 365 -25.62 57.78 -51.33
N THR A 366 -25.30 58.26 -50.18
CA THR A 366 -25.31 59.71 -49.81
C THR A 366 -24.16 60.49 -50.46
N LYS A 367 -23.01 59.81 -50.75
CA LYS A 367 -21.84 60.44 -51.37
C LYS A 367 -21.86 60.40 -52.94
N GLU A 368 -22.73 59.66 -53.55
CA GLU A 368 -22.92 59.58 -55.02
C GLU A 368 -24.10 60.44 -55.50
N GLY A 369 -24.76 61.11 -54.57
CA GLY A 369 -25.92 62.01 -54.89
C GLY A 369 -25.65 63.49 -54.54
N GLU A 370 -24.43 63.87 -54.14
CA GLU A 370 -23.94 65.27 -54.11
C GLU A 370 -22.95 65.45 -55.28
#